data_83aaf8d70001c1998de91e48a326d5d4
#
_entry.id   83aaf8d70001c1998de91e48a326d5d4
#
_cell.length_a   1.000
_cell.length_b   1.000
_cell.length_c   1.000
_cell.angle_alpha   90.00
_cell.angle_beta   90.00
_cell.angle_gamma   90.00
#
_symmetry.space_group_name_H-M   'P 1'
#
loop_
_entity.id
_entity.type
_entity.pdbx_description
1 polymer ?
#
loop_
_entity_poly.entity_id
_entity_poly.type
_entity_poly.pdbx_seq_one_letter_code
_entity_poly.pdbx_strand_id
1 'polypeptide(L)'
;MPMVYIQMHEGKNAAYKNAVSEGIHVAMMDVLGVPDDTWDQFFNEHKPGNMVYDPNYFGVPRSPDMMFIHFFFNTRPKDMKDRFFEAVADEVTKRAGLRREDLLMAITEVP
;
A
#
# COMPACT_ATOMS: atom_id res chain seq x y z
N MET A 1 11.69 7.72 -9.32
CA MET A 1 11.02 7.58 -8.03
C MET A 1 9.74 8.37 -8.09
N PRO A 2 8.66 7.78 -7.71
CA PRO A 2 8.50 6.78 -6.65
C PRO A 2 8.55 5.34 -7.13
N MET A 3 8.73 4.43 -6.15
CA MET A 3 8.57 2.99 -6.32
C MET A 3 7.73 2.45 -5.17
N VAL A 4 6.97 1.37 -5.43
CA VAL A 4 6.07 0.79 -4.45
C VAL A 4 6.24 -0.73 -4.45
N TYR A 5 6.49 -1.31 -3.29
CA TYR A 5 6.50 -2.75 -3.09
C TYR A 5 5.31 -3.16 -2.24
N ILE A 6 4.55 -4.14 -2.71
CA ILE A 6 3.33 -4.61 -2.06
C ILE A 6 3.53 -6.07 -1.69
N GLN A 7 3.52 -6.37 -0.39
CA GLN A 7 3.63 -7.73 0.13
C GLN A 7 2.26 -8.22 0.54
N MET A 8 1.84 -9.37 0.03
CA MET A 8 0.52 -9.93 0.32
C MET A 8 0.53 -11.45 0.11
N HIS A 9 -0.43 -12.13 0.70
CA HIS A 9 -0.65 -13.55 0.39
C HIS A 9 -1.20 -13.72 -1.02
N GLU A 10 -0.80 -14.80 -1.68
CA GLU A 10 -1.36 -15.17 -2.99
C GLU A 10 -2.84 -15.53 -2.87
N GLY A 11 -3.55 -15.55 -3.99
CA GLY A 11 -4.94 -16.02 -4.08
C GLY A 11 -5.93 -14.96 -4.49
N LYS A 12 -5.54 -13.70 -4.52
CA LYS A 12 -6.41 -12.62 -5.01
C LYS A 12 -6.34 -12.55 -6.53
N ASN A 13 -7.48 -12.21 -7.16
CA ASN A 13 -7.56 -12.12 -8.62
C ASN A 13 -6.96 -10.81 -9.16
N ALA A 14 -6.90 -10.71 -10.49
CA ALA A 14 -6.35 -9.52 -11.16
C ALA A 14 -7.16 -8.26 -10.86
N ALA A 15 -8.49 -8.37 -10.76
CA ALA A 15 -9.35 -7.22 -10.46
C ALA A 15 -9.05 -6.61 -9.09
N TYR A 16 -8.78 -7.45 -8.08
CA TYR A 16 -8.39 -6.99 -6.75
C TYR A 16 -7.06 -6.24 -6.81
N LYS A 17 -6.05 -6.82 -7.46
CA LYS A 17 -4.73 -6.20 -7.57
C LYS A 17 -4.79 -4.89 -8.37
N ASN A 18 -5.59 -4.85 -9.42
CA ASN A 18 -5.79 -3.62 -10.19
C ASN A 18 -6.44 -2.53 -9.34
N ALA A 19 -7.41 -2.89 -8.50
CA ALA A 19 -8.06 -1.93 -7.61
C ALA A 19 -7.08 -1.36 -6.59
N VAL A 20 -6.21 -2.20 -6.01
CA VAL A 20 -5.15 -1.76 -5.11
C VAL A 20 -4.20 -0.81 -5.84
N SER A 21 -3.75 -1.20 -7.02
CA SER A 21 -2.82 -0.42 -7.84
C SER A 21 -3.39 0.96 -8.19
N GLU A 22 -4.64 1.01 -8.63
CA GLU A 22 -5.29 2.29 -8.93
C GLU A 22 -5.46 3.17 -7.70
N GLY A 23 -5.84 2.59 -6.57
CA GLY A 23 -5.98 3.33 -5.31
C GLY A 23 -4.66 3.98 -4.89
N ILE A 24 -3.57 3.24 -4.97
CA ILE A 24 -2.23 3.77 -4.69
C ILE A 24 -1.89 4.90 -5.66
N HIS A 25 -2.14 4.69 -6.94
CA HIS A 25 -1.80 5.68 -7.97
C HIS A 25 -2.58 6.99 -7.80
N VAL A 26 -3.87 6.90 -7.54
CA VAL A 26 -4.70 8.10 -7.30
C VAL A 26 -4.18 8.88 -6.09
N ALA A 27 -3.84 8.20 -5.00
CA ALA A 27 -3.28 8.85 -3.82
C ALA A 27 -1.93 9.52 -4.12
N MET A 28 -1.09 8.88 -4.92
CA MET A 28 0.21 9.44 -5.32
C MET A 28 0.04 10.69 -6.19
N MET A 29 -0.91 10.68 -7.11
CA MET A 29 -1.21 11.86 -7.92
C MET A 29 -1.77 13.00 -7.08
N ASP A 30 -2.77 12.70 -6.26
CA ASP A 30 -3.52 13.73 -5.53
C ASP A 30 -2.72 14.37 -4.41
N VAL A 31 -1.89 13.60 -3.71
CA VAL A 31 -1.16 14.10 -2.54
C VAL A 31 0.28 14.44 -2.87
N LEU A 32 0.97 13.57 -3.62
CA LEU A 32 2.40 13.76 -3.92
C LEU A 32 2.65 14.50 -5.23
N GLY A 33 1.62 14.69 -6.06
CA GLY A 33 1.78 15.35 -7.35
C GLY A 33 2.53 14.52 -8.39
N VAL A 34 2.52 13.21 -8.25
CA VAL A 34 3.19 12.30 -9.17
C VAL A 34 2.46 12.33 -10.52
N PRO A 35 3.19 12.33 -11.66
CA PRO A 35 2.55 12.27 -12.98
C PRO A 35 1.71 11.00 -13.18
N ASP A 36 0.68 11.10 -14.01
CA ASP A 36 -0.27 10.02 -14.25
C ASP A 36 0.32 8.82 -14.99
N ASP A 37 1.49 8.96 -15.59
CA ASP A 37 2.19 7.88 -16.29
C ASP A 37 3.24 7.16 -15.43
N THR A 38 3.31 7.46 -14.13
CA THR A 38 4.28 6.85 -13.20
C THR A 38 3.64 5.71 -12.43
N TRP A 39 4.00 4.46 -12.80
CA TRP A 39 3.37 3.24 -12.31
C TRP A 39 4.34 2.18 -11.80
N ASP A 40 5.41 2.54 -11.15
CA ASP A 40 6.40 1.57 -10.65
C ASP A 40 5.91 0.88 -9.38
N GLN A 41 5.06 -0.12 -9.55
CA GLN A 41 4.46 -0.91 -8.47
C GLN A 41 4.77 -2.39 -8.67
N PHE A 42 5.20 -3.06 -7.61
CA PHE A 42 5.62 -4.46 -7.65
C PHE A 42 4.82 -5.24 -6.62
N PHE A 43 4.02 -6.20 -7.09
CA PHE A 43 3.27 -7.11 -6.23
C PHE A 43 4.13 -8.33 -5.95
N ASN A 44 4.39 -8.57 -4.66
CA ASN A 44 5.10 -9.75 -4.19
C ASN A 44 4.08 -10.62 -3.46
N GLU A 45 3.65 -11.69 -4.13
CA GLU A 45 2.64 -12.61 -3.59
C GLU A 45 3.33 -13.78 -2.92
N HIS A 46 2.88 -14.12 -1.71
CA HIS A 46 3.50 -15.14 -0.88
C HIS A 46 2.55 -16.30 -0.62
N LYS A 47 3.08 -17.52 -0.66
CA LYS A 47 2.36 -18.70 -0.21
C LYS A 47 2.19 -18.64 1.30
N PRO A 48 1.14 -19.32 1.85
CA PRO A 48 1.00 -19.45 3.30
C PRO A 48 2.29 -19.99 3.93
N GLY A 49 2.73 -19.34 4.99
CA GLY A 49 3.99 -19.66 5.66
C GLY A 49 5.21 -18.89 5.18
N ASN A 50 5.14 -18.28 4.00
CA ASN A 50 6.23 -17.45 3.47
C ASN A 50 6.10 -15.97 3.83
N MET A 51 4.98 -15.58 4.42
CA MET A 51 4.78 -14.24 4.98
C MET A 51 4.32 -14.41 6.42
N VAL A 52 5.26 -14.21 7.35
CA VAL A 52 5.00 -14.33 8.77
C VAL A 52 4.73 -12.93 9.32
N TYR A 53 3.61 -12.76 9.99
CA TYR A 53 3.21 -11.46 10.52
C TYR A 53 2.61 -11.62 11.92
N ASP A 54 2.70 -10.57 12.73
CA ASP A 54 2.04 -10.51 14.02
C ASP A 54 0.56 -10.18 13.80
N PRO A 55 -0.38 -11.09 14.17
CA PRO A 55 -1.80 -10.83 13.97
C PRO A 55 -2.35 -9.68 14.80
N ASN A 56 -1.56 -9.14 15.73
CA ASN A 56 -1.95 -8.01 16.59
C ASN A 56 -0.91 -6.89 16.58
N TYR A 57 -0.22 -6.69 15.46
CA TYR A 57 0.83 -5.70 15.34
C TYR A 57 0.29 -4.30 15.68
N PHE A 58 0.95 -3.61 16.61
CA PHE A 58 0.50 -2.36 17.22
C PHE A 58 -0.89 -2.45 17.86
N GLY A 59 -1.29 -3.63 18.34
CA GLY A 59 -2.60 -3.84 18.94
C GLY A 59 -3.75 -3.82 17.93
N VAL A 60 -3.46 -3.83 16.64
CA VAL A 60 -4.46 -3.83 15.58
C VAL A 60 -4.64 -5.27 15.07
N PRO A 61 -5.89 -5.80 15.08
CA PRO A 61 -6.12 -7.16 14.61
C PRO A 61 -5.96 -7.25 13.09
N ARG A 62 -5.01 -8.09 12.66
CA ARG A 62 -4.70 -8.34 11.26
C ARG A 62 -5.24 -9.70 10.84
N SER A 63 -5.71 -9.83 9.61
CA SER A 63 -6.16 -11.09 9.02
C SER A 63 -5.15 -11.60 7.98
N PRO A 64 -5.35 -12.82 7.43
CA PRO A 64 -4.53 -13.29 6.31
C PRO A 64 -4.61 -12.42 5.05
N ASP A 65 -5.57 -11.50 4.97
CA ASP A 65 -5.65 -10.52 3.88
C ASP A 65 -4.76 -9.29 4.12
N MET A 66 -3.96 -9.30 5.20
CA MET A 66 -3.09 -8.17 5.48
C MET A 66 -2.14 -7.90 4.32
N MET A 67 -1.83 -6.63 4.13
CA MET A 67 -1.01 -6.14 3.03
C MET A 67 -0.01 -5.13 3.59
N PHE A 68 1.27 -5.34 3.30
CA PHE A 68 2.30 -4.37 3.62
C PHE A 68 2.70 -3.63 2.36
N ILE A 69 2.51 -2.32 2.35
CA ILE A 69 2.87 -1.46 1.22
C ILE A 69 4.05 -0.59 1.63
N HIS A 70 5.15 -0.73 0.93
CA HIS A 70 6.36 0.03 1.19
C HIS A 70 6.61 1.00 0.03
N PHE A 71 6.57 2.29 0.36
CA PHE A 71 6.77 3.37 -0.60
C PHE A 71 8.19 3.91 -0.52
N PHE A 72 8.77 4.19 -1.68
CA PHE A 72 10.06 4.86 -1.81
C PHE A 72 9.87 6.11 -2.65
N PHE A 73 10.17 7.28 -2.08
CA PHE A 73 10.12 8.54 -2.83
C PHE A 73 11.03 9.59 -2.18
N ASN A 74 11.18 10.72 -2.86
CA ASN A 74 12.01 11.82 -2.37
C ASN A 74 11.39 12.43 -1.11
N THR A 75 12.20 13.15 -0.34
CA THR A 75 11.79 13.80 0.90
C THR A 75 10.53 14.65 0.70
N ARG A 76 9.57 14.50 1.62
CA ARG A 76 8.33 15.26 1.68
C ARG A 76 8.10 15.75 3.11
N PRO A 77 7.37 16.86 3.32
CA PRO A 77 6.99 17.29 4.66
C PRO A 77 6.18 16.22 5.39
N LYS A 78 6.27 16.19 6.72
CA LYS A 78 5.57 15.20 7.54
C LYS A 78 4.06 15.23 7.33
N ASP A 79 3.45 16.42 7.28
CA ASP A 79 2.01 16.54 7.09
C ASP A 79 1.54 15.98 5.74
N MET A 80 2.35 16.12 4.70
CA MET A 80 2.05 15.53 3.39
C MET A 80 2.10 14.00 3.46
N LYS A 81 3.09 13.44 4.16
CA LYS A 81 3.20 11.98 4.34
C LYS A 81 2.02 11.44 5.14
N ASP A 82 1.59 12.15 6.17
CA ASP A 82 0.42 11.76 6.97
C ASP A 82 -0.85 11.76 6.10
N ARG A 83 -1.06 12.80 5.29
CA ARG A 83 -2.18 12.86 4.35
C ARG A 83 -2.09 11.77 3.28
N PHE A 84 -0.89 11.43 2.87
CA PHE A 84 -0.67 10.37 1.89
C PHE A 84 -1.10 9.01 2.43
N PHE A 85 -0.72 8.67 3.67
CA PHE A 85 -1.17 7.44 4.30
C PHE A 85 -2.70 7.36 4.37
N GLU A 86 -3.36 8.45 4.76
CA GLU A 86 -4.82 8.49 4.82
C GLU A 86 -5.44 8.31 3.44
N ALA A 87 -4.89 8.97 2.42
CA ALA A 87 -5.40 8.87 1.06
C ALA A 87 -5.25 7.45 0.50
N VAL A 88 -4.10 6.80 0.73
CA VAL A 88 -3.89 5.41 0.31
C VAL A 88 -4.91 4.49 1.01
N ALA A 89 -5.05 4.64 2.32
CA ALA A 89 -5.99 3.81 3.08
C ALA A 89 -7.41 3.98 2.57
N ASP A 90 -7.86 5.22 2.34
CA ASP A 90 -9.20 5.50 1.83
C ASP A 90 -9.42 4.90 0.44
N GLU A 91 -8.50 5.13 -0.48
CA GLU A 91 -8.66 4.70 -1.87
C GLU A 91 -8.54 3.19 -2.04
N VAL A 92 -7.58 2.56 -1.35
CA VAL A 92 -7.37 1.12 -1.47
C VAL A 92 -8.51 0.34 -0.82
N THR A 93 -8.97 0.74 0.37
CA THR A 93 -10.06 0.04 1.05
C THR A 93 -11.37 0.18 0.27
N LYS A 94 -11.65 1.37 -0.25
CA LYS A 94 -12.85 1.65 -1.03
C LYS A 94 -12.88 0.84 -2.33
N ARG A 95 -11.75 0.77 -3.04
CA ARG A 95 -11.68 0.15 -4.37
C ARG A 95 -11.54 -1.37 -4.31
N ALA A 96 -10.73 -1.89 -3.39
CA ALA A 96 -10.45 -3.31 -3.30
C ALA A 96 -11.29 -4.06 -2.26
N GLY A 97 -11.99 -3.35 -1.39
CA GLY A 97 -12.79 -3.96 -0.33
C GLY A 97 -11.96 -4.51 0.83
N LEU A 98 -10.68 -4.18 0.88
CA LEU A 98 -9.77 -4.57 1.95
C LEU A 98 -10.14 -3.83 3.24
N ARG A 99 -10.03 -4.52 4.40
CA ARG A 99 -10.23 -3.85 5.69
C ARG A 99 -9.06 -2.92 5.97
N ARG A 100 -9.37 -1.75 6.56
CA ARG A 100 -8.34 -0.78 6.93
C ARG A 100 -7.32 -1.37 7.91
N GLU A 101 -7.75 -2.23 8.83
CA GLU A 101 -6.91 -2.92 9.81
C GLU A 101 -5.90 -3.86 9.16
N ASP A 102 -6.12 -4.28 7.92
CA ASP A 102 -5.21 -5.16 7.18
C ASP A 102 -4.15 -4.41 6.39
N LEU A 103 -4.20 -3.07 6.38
CA LEU A 103 -3.16 -2.26 5.74
C LEU A 103 -2.06 -1.90 6.72
N LEU A 104 -0.83 -2.22 6.34
CA LEU A 104 0.38 -1.77 7.00
C LEU A 104 1.22 -1.04 5.96
N MET A 105 1.67 0.17 6.27
CA MET A 105 2.39 1.01 5.31
C MET A 105 3.64 1.59 5.91
N ALA A 106 4.66 1.76 5.09
CA ALA A 106 5.89 2.43 5.47
C ALA A 106 6.39 3.29 4.29
N ILE A 107 7.12 4.33 4.62
CA ILE A 107 7.78 5.21 3.65
C ILE A 107 9.27 5.22 3.94
N THR A 108 10.07 4.98 2.90
CA THR A 108 11.51 5.26 2.92
C THR A 108 11.77 6.43 1.98
N GLU A 109 12.33 7.50 2.51
CA GLU A 109 12.71 8.65 1.70
C GLU A 109 14.09 8.43 1.11
N VAL A 110 14.22 8.73 -0.18
CA VAL A 110 15.50 8.61 -0.91
C VAL A 110 15.97 10.00 -1.35
N PRO A 111 17.30 10.21 -1.44
CA PRO A 111 17.83 11.52 -1.87
C PRO A 111 17.42 11.90 -3.29
#